data_5601bd4240d3d2f71eb0235cfc23e489
#
_entry.id   5601bd4240d3d2f71eb0235cfc23e489
#
_cell.length_a   1.000
_cell.length_b   1.000
_cell.length_c   1.000
_cell.angle_alpha   90.00
_cell.angle_beta   90.00
_cell.angle_gamma   90.00
#
_symmetry.space_group_name_H-M   'P 1'
#
loop_
_entity.id
_entity.type
_entity.pdbx_description
1 polymer ?
#
loop_
_entity_poly.entity_id
_entity_poly.type
_entity_poly.pdbx_seq_one_letter_code
_entity_poly.pdbx_strand_id
1 'polypeptide(L)'
;MPHAFEPAPTGRAKCRGCGRTIEKGEVRFGERIPNPFAEGETTLWFHPLCGAYKRPEAVLETLAQARESAPDPEALERAARGNSAHRRLARISGAERAPTSQAKCRHCHEPIARGDWRIRLVFYEEGRFNPAGFVHLACRADYFEGADILAPLLHFSPDLSEEERAELVRACGDVADPPLPGRQA
;
A
#
# COMPACT_ATOMS: atom_id res chain seq x y z
N MET A 1 1.21 -20.28 -15.59
CA MET A 1 2.64 -19.91 -15.54
C MET A 1 2.89 -19.15 -14.24
N PRO A 2 4.08 -19.24 -13.61
CA PRO A 2 4.35 -18.57 -12.34
C PRO A 2 4.35 -17.02 -12.49
N HIS A 3 4.20 -16.31 -11.38
CA HIS A 3 4.49 -14.88 -11.29
C HIS A 3 5.96 -14.61 -11.63
N ALA A 4 6.31 -13.40 -12.08
CA ALA A 4 7.68 -13.12 -12.50
C ALA A 4 8.10 -11.66 -12.30
N PHE A 5 9.42 -11.45 -12.08
CA PHE A 5 10.07 -10.17 -12.28
C PHE A 5 10.70 -10.17 -13.68
N GLU A 6 10.45 -9.12 -14.46
CA GLU A 6 10.97 -8.97 -15.81
C GLU A 6 11.14 -7.51 -16.22
N PRO A 7 12.08 -7.17 -17.10
CA PRO A 7 12.15 -5.83 -17.71
C PRO A 7 10.90 -5.52 -18.55
N ALA A 8 10.36 -4.32 -18.40
CA ALA A 8 9.24 -3.89 -19.24
C ALA A 8 9.68 -3.72 -20.71
N PRO A 9 9.08 -4.43 -21.67
CA PRO A 9 9.47 -4.34 -23.08
C PRO A 9 9.08 -3.00 -23.71
N THR A 10 8.11 -2.31 -23.10
CA THR A 10 7.61 -1.00 -23.57
C THR A 10 7.22 -0.15 -22.37
N GLY A 11 7.19 1.18 -22.52
CA GLY A 11 6.70 2.13 -21.52
C GLY A 11 5.17 2.31 -21.53
N ARG A 12 4.38 1.29 -21.87
CA ARG A 12 2.91 1.41 -22.01
C ARG A 12 2.15 0.86 -20.79
N ALA A 13 2.77 -0.01 -20.01
CA ALA A 13 2.13 -0.62 -18.88
C ALA A 13 1.96 0.39 -17.73
N LYS A 14 0.80 0.37 -17.09
CA LYS A 14 0.55 1.12 -15.85
C LYS A 14 0.60 0.19 -14.66
N CYS A 15 1.30 0.62 -13.62
CA CYS A 15 1.35 -0.08 -12.35
C CYS A 15 -0.04 -0.13 -11.71
N ARG A 16 -0.54 -1.32 -11.40
CA ARG A 16 -1.84 -1.50 -10.74
C ARG A 16 -1.87 -0.94 -9.32
N GLY A 17 -0.70 -0.87 -8.65
CA GLY A 17 -0.61 -0.39 -7.27
C GLY A 17 -0.67 1.14 -7.14
N CYS A 18 0.06 1.87 -7.99
CA CYS A 18 0.16 3.34 -7.89
C CYS A 18 -0.40 4.11 -9.10
N GLY A 19 -0.80 3.42 -10.18
CA GLY A 19 -1.35 4.03 -11.39
C GLY A 19 -0.33 4.68 -12.33
N ARG A 20 0.94 4.82 -11.92
CA ARG A 20 2.00 5.44 -12.74
C ARG A 20 2.47 4.48 -13.82
N THR A 21 3.03 5.03 -14.89
CA THR A 21 3.65 4.26 -15.98
C THR A 21 4.87 3.50 -15.47
N ILE A 22 5.06 2.28 -15.99
CA ILE A 22 6.29 1.49 -15.82
C ILE A 22 7.11 1.73 -17.07
N GLU A 23 8.28 2.35 -16.93
CA GLU A 23 9.09 2.78 -18.06
C GLU A 23 9.74 1.59 -18.79
N LYS A 24 10.05 1.77 -20.06
CA LYS A 24 10.73 0.74 -20.85
C LYS A 24 12.07 0.38 -20.23
N GLY A 25 12.31 -0.91 -20.01
CA GLY A 25 13.52 -1.45 -19.39
C GLY A 25 13.49 -1.48 -17.86
N GLU A 26 12.53 -0.78 -17.23
CA GLU A 26 12.33 -0.87 -15.78
C GLU A 26 11.86 -2.28 -15.41
N VAL A 27 12.45 -2.86 -14.35
CA VAL A 27 11.99 -4.16 -13.83
C VAL A 27 10.60 -4.00 -13.24
N ARG A 28 9.68 -4.87 -13.66
CA ARG A 28 8.31 -4.93 -13.18
C ARG A 28 7.99 -6.29 -12.58
N PHE A 29 7.05 -6.32 -11.67
CA PHE A 29 6.45 -7.54 -11.13
C PHE A 29 5.16 -7.85 -11.88
N GLY A 30 5.04 -9.07 -12.40
CA GLY A 30 3.85 -9.59 -13.08
C GLY A 30 3.15 -10.64 -12.24
N GLU A 31 1.99 -10.31 -11.66
CA GLU A 31 1.12 -11.26 -11.02
C GLU A 31 0.15 -11.86 -12.03
N ARG A 32 0.20 -13.17 -12.21
CA ARG A 32 -0.75 -13.90 -13.06
C ARG A 32 -1.96 -14.31 -12.26
N ILE A 33 -3.12 -13.96 -12.77
CA ILE A 33 -4.41 -14.28 -12.16
C ILE A 33 -5.35 -14.87 -13.22
N PRO A 34 -6.37 -15.67 -12.84
CA PRO A 34 -7.46 -16.00 -13.74
C PRO A 34 -8.06 -14.73 -14.34
N ASN A 35 -8.34 -14.74 -15.63
CA ASN A 35 -8.96 -13.58 -16.27
C ASN A 35 -10.45 -13.51 -15.84
N PRO A 36 -10.89 -12.44 -15.14
CA PRO A 36 -12.26 -12.34 -14.66
C PRO A 36 -13.30 -12.09 -15.80
N PHE A 37 -12.83 -11.80 -17.02
CA PHE A 37 -13.69 -11.42 -18.15
C PHE A 37 -13.64 -12.38 -19.33
N ALA A 38 -12.72 -13.38 -19.31
CA ALA A 38 -12.55 -14.35 -20.40
C ALA A 38 -11.88 -15.62 -19.89
N GLU A 39 -11.89 -16.67 -20.67
CA GLU A 39 -11.11 -17.88 -20.38
C GLU A 39 -9.60 -17.58 -20.39
N GLY A 40 -8.86 -18.29 -19.53
CA GLY A 40 -7.40 -18.17 -19.42
C GLY A 40 -6.94 -17.25 -18.30
N GLU A 41 -5.72 -16.74 -18.43
CA GLU A 41 -5.05 -15.91 -17.44
C GLU A 41 -4.81 -14.49 -17.97
N THR A 42 -4.69 -13.54 -17.04
CA THR A 42 -4.21 -12.18 -17.31
C THR A 42 -3.06 -11.84 -16.36
N THR A 43 -2.24 -10.86 -16.73
CA THR A 43 -1.13 -10.42 -15.89
C THR A 43 -1.37 -9.02 -15.39
N LEU A 44 -1.29 -8.84 -14.08
CA LEU A 44 -1.31 -7.55 -13.43
C LEU A 44 0.13 -7.06 -13.24
N TRP A 45 0.42 -5.87 -13.76
CA TRP A 45 1.76 -5.30 -13.70
C TRP A 45 1.91 -4.31 -12.55
N PHE A 46 3.03 -4.42 -11.84
CA PHE A 46 3.37 -3.54 -10.71
C PHE A 46 4.84 -3.11 -10.80
N HIS A 47 5.16 -1.90 -10.31
CA HIS A 47 6.54 -1.69 -9.86
C HIS A 47 6.81 -2.69 -8.73
N PRO A 48 8.03 -3.22 -8.60
CA PRO A 48 8.31 -4.31 -7.65
C PRO A 48 7.87 -4.00 -6.22
N LEU A 49 8.20 -2.80 -5.72
CA LEU A 49 7.83 -2.38 -4.37
C LEU A 49 6.31 -2.13 -4.22
N CYS A 50 5.65 -1.65 -5.27
CA CYS A 50 4.17 -1.56 -5.28
C CYS A 50 3.53 -2.95 -5.17
N GLY A 51 4.12 -3.96 -5.84
CA GLY A 51 3.72 -5.36 -5.71
C GLY A 51 3.90 -5.85 -4.28
N ALA A 52 5.07 -5.60 -3.67
CA ALA A 52 5.37 -5.99 -2.30
C ALA A 52 4.36 -5.43 -1.27
N TYR A 53 3.89 -4.19 -1.48
CA TYR A 53 2.86 -3.60 -0.61
C TYR A 53 1.43 -4.03 -0.94
N LYS A 54 1.11 -4.33 -2.19
CA LYS A 54 -0.27 -4.60 -2.62
C LYS A 54 -0.61 -6.09 -2.72
N ARG A 55 0.38 -6.91 -3.08
CA ARG A 55 0.26 -8.35 -3.35
C ARG A 55 1.42 -9.09 -2.70
N PRO A 56 1.62 -8.94 -1.38
CA PRO A 56 2.82 -9.41 -0.69
C PRO A 56 3.03 -10.93 -0.82
N GLU A 57 1.95 -11.72 -0.78
CA GLU A 57 2.04 -13.19 -0.89
C GLU A 57 2.60 -13.62 -2.24
N ALA A 58 2.10 -13.04 -3.33
CA ALA A 58 2.56 -13.33 -4.69
C ALA A 58 4.02 -12.89 -4.91
N VAL A 59 4.43 -11.77 -4.31
CA VAL A 59 5.83 -11.32 -4.36
C VAL A 59 6.73 -12.27 -3.58
N LEU A 60 6.35 -12.71 -2.37
CA LEU A 60 7.12 -13.66 -1.56
C LEU A 60 7.25 -15.02 -2.26
N GLU A 61 6.18 -15.50 -2.88
CA GLU A 61 6.22 -16.73 -3.70
C GLU A 61 7.21 -16.59 -4.86
N THR A 62 7.20 -15.45 -5.55
CA THR A 62 8.11 -15.21 -6.68
C THR A 62 9.56 -15.10 -6.22
N LEU A 63 9.83 -14.43 -5.09
CA LEU A 63 11.17 -14.34 -4.51
C LEU A 63 11.71 -15.70 -4.07
N ALA A 64 10.85 -16.61 -3.64
CA ALA A 64 11.26 -17.99 -3.28
C ALA A 64 11.69 -18.81 -4.51
N GLN A 65 11.17 -18.49 -5.70
CA GLN A 65 11.43 -19.23 -6.94
C GLN A 65 12.50 -18.59 -7.84
N ALA A 66 12.58 -17.28 -7.87
CA ALA A 66 13.40 -16.52 -8.81
C ALA A 66 13.95 -15.21 -8.18
N ARG A 67 14.63 -15.35 -7.05
CA ARG A 67 15.15 -14.22 -6.26
C ARG A 67 16.13 -13.33 -7.05
N GLU A 68 16.94 -13.92 -7.90
CA GLU A 68 17.95 -13.24 -8.72
C GLU A 68 17.35 -12.31 -9.78
N SER A 69 16.08 -12.51 -10.13
CA SER A 69 15.39 -11.66 -11.10
C SER A 69 14.82 -10.37 -10.47
N ALA A 70 14.80 -10.27 -9.14
CA ALA A 70 14.31 -9.11 -8.42
C ALA A 70 15.38 -8.01 -8.32
N PRO A 71 15.02 -6.73 -8.44
CA PRO A 71 16.00 -5.62 -8.42
C PRO A 71 16.64 -5.39 -7.04
N ASP A 72 15.93 -5.65 -5.97
CA ASP A 72 16.38 -5.55 -4.58
C ASP A 72 15.59 -6.55 -3.74
N PRO A 73 15.99 -7.84 -3.79
CA PRO A 73 15.21 -8.89 -3.17
C PRO A 73 15.06 -8.75 -1.64
N GLU A 74 16.07 -8.20 -0.96
CA GLU A 74 16.02 -7.99 0.50
C GLU A 74 15.00 -6.91 0.88
N ALA A 75 14.98 -5.79 0.17
CA ALA A 75 14.01 -4.73 0.42
C ALA A 75 12.58 -5.17 0.08
N LEU A 76 12.41 -5.89 -1.04
CA LEU A 76 11.11 -6.43 -1.45
C LEU A 76 10.59 -7.46 -0.44
N GLU A 77 11.46 -8.34 0.04
CA GLU A 77 11.08 -9.34 1.05
C GLU A 77 10.67 -8.69 2.37
N ARG A 78 11.44 -7.70 2.87
CA ARG A 78 11.07 -6.94 4.09
C ARG A 78 9.72 -6.25 3.94
N ALA A 79 9.51 -5.55 2.82
CA ALA A 79 8.26 -4.85 2.54
C ALA A 79 7.07 -5.82 2.44
N ALA A 80 7.24 -6.93 1.73
CA ALA A 80 6.18 -7.92 1.57
C ALA A 80 5.86 -8.63 2.89
N ARG A 81 6.87 -9.06 3.67
CA ARG A 81 6.65 -9.67 4.99
C ARG A 81 5.97 -8.71 5.97
N GLY A 82 6.41 -7.45 6.04
CA GLY A 82 5.77 -6.43 6.86
C GLY A 82 4.30 -6.22 6.45
N ASN A 83 4.02 -6.20 5.16
CA ASN A 83 2.66 -5.95 4.66
C ASN A 83 1.73 -7.17 4.75
N SER A 84 2.26 -8.39 4.67
CA SER A 84 1.47 -9.62 4.88
C SER A 84 1.06 -9.84 6.33
N ALA A 85 1.74 -9.19 7.28
CA ALA A 85 1.44 -9.32 8.70
C ALA A 85 0.02 -8.84 9.07
N HIS A 86 -0.57 -7.94 8.28
CA HIS A 86 -1.91 -7.43 8.54
C HIS A 86 -2.67 -7.12 7.24
N ARG A 87 -3.80 -7.81 7.04
CA ARG A 87 -4.62 -7.75 5.80
C ARG A 87 -5.05 -6.34 5.35
N ARG A 88 -5.10 -5.35 6.26
CA ARG A 88 -5.51 -3.98 5.92
C ARG A 88 -4.35 -3.15 5.37
N LEU A 89 -3.10 -3.57 5.53
CA LEU A 89 -1.94 -2.82 5.03
C LEU A 89 -1.95 -2.72 3.50
N ALA A 90 -2.32 -3.78 2.80
CA ALA A 90 -2.46 -3.78 1.34
C ALA A 90 -3.52 -2.78 0.82
N ARG A 91 -4.42 -2.31 1.70
CA ARG A 91 -5.44 -1.30 1.36
C ARG A 91 -4.93 0.13 1.35
N ILE A 92 -3.75 0.42 1.91
CA ILE A 92 -3.18 1.78 1.95
C ILE A 92 -2.87 2.23 0.53
N SER A 93 -3.42 3.38 0.13
CA SER A 93 -3.19 4.02 -1.18
C SER A 93 -2.62 5.45 -1.04
N GLY A 94 -1.98 5.73 0.09
CA GLY A 94 -1.33 6.99 0.43
C GLY A 94 -2.09 7.82 1.44
N ALA A 95 -1.53 8.98 1.77
CA ALA A 95 -2.12 10.00 2.62
C ALA A 95 -2.28 11.31 1.86
N GLU A 96 -3.20 12.13 2.32
CA GLU A 96 -3.42 13.48 1.80
C GLU A 96 -4.12 14.36 2.83
N ARG A 97 -4.03 15.68 2.66
CA ARG A 97 -4.90 16.63 3.36
C ARG A 97 -6.31 16.57 2.76
N ALA A 98 -7.34 16.46 3.60
CA ALA A 98 -8.72 16.43 3.14
C ALA A 98 -9.08 17.75 2.41
N PRO A 99 -9.46 17.72 1.13
CA PRO A 99 -9.79 18.95 0.40
C PRO A 99 -11.14 19.54 0.82
N THR A 100 -12.03 18.72 1.39
CA THR A 100 -13.36 19.08 1.86
C THR A 100 -13.71 18.33 3.13
N SER A 101 -14.78 18.72 3.82
CA SER A 101 -15.29 18.02 5.02
C SER A 101 -16.40 17.00 4.70
N GLN A 102 -16.51 16.53 3.45
CA GLN A 102 -17.59 15.62 3.05
C GLN A 102 -17.32 14.14 3.37
N ALA A 103 -16.06 13.76 3.48
CA ALA A 103 -15.70 12.36 3.73
C ALA A 103 -15.88 12.00 5.20
N LYS A 104 -16.33 10.76 5.44
CA LYS A 104 -16.37 10.16 6.78
C LYS A 104 -15.27 9.13 6.95
N CYS A 105 -14.73 9.06 8.16
CA CYS A 105 -13.75 8.05 8.55
C CYS A 105 -14.39 6.65 8.57
N ARG A 106 -13.72 5.66 7.98
CA ARG A 106 -14.17 4.26 7.96
C ARG A 106 -14.03 3.56 9.32
N HIS A 107 -13.33 4.16 10.26
CA HIS A 107 -13.17 3.62 11.60
C HIS A 107 -14.17 4.23 12.59
N CYS A 108 -14.08 5.53 12.86
CA CYS A 108 -14.92 6.20 13.86
C CYS A 108 -16.25 6.73 13.30
N HIS A 109 -16.45 6.71 11.98
CA HIS A 109 -17.61 7.21 11.25
C HIS A 109 -17.84 8.74 11.33
N GLU A 110 -16.98 9.47 12.02
CA GLU A 110 -17.03 10.92 12.11
C GLU A 110 -16.53 11.59 10.81
N PRO A 111 -16.99 12.82 10.52
CA PRO A 111 -16.49 13.60 9.39
C PRO A 111 -14.99 13.87 9.51
N ILE A 112 -14.30 13.86 8.36
CA ILE A 112 -12.89 14.27 8.26
C ILE A 112 -12.88 15.74 7.86
N ALA A 113 -12.44 16.63 8.75
CA ALA A 113 -12.46 18.05 8.49
C ALA A 113 -11.51 18.46 7.34
N ARG A 114 -11.84 19.53 6.64
CA ARG A 114 -10.96 20.08 5.60
C ARG A 114 -9.60 20.43 6.19
N GLY A 115 -8.54 19.99 5.53
CA GLY A 115 -7.16 20.21 5.97
C GLY A 115 -6.61 19.12 6.90
N ASP A 116 -7.46 18.26 7.46
CA ASP A 116 -7.01 17.15 8.29
C ASP A 116 -6.31 16.07 7.45
N TRP A 117 -5.33 15.39 8.05
CA TRP A 117 -4.69 14.24 7.44
C TRP A 117 -5.63 13.04 7.38
N ARG A 118 -5.75 12.44 6.20
CA ARG A 118 -6.49 11.21 5.99
C ARG A 118 -5.68 10.20 5.18
N ILE A 119 -5.87 8.92 5.49
CA ILE A 119 -5.30 7.79 4.76
C ILE A 119 -6.31 7.37 3.71
N ARG A 120 -5.91 7.32 2.45
CA ARG A 120 -6.70 6.79 1.35
C ARG A 120 -6.67 5.27 1.38
N LEU A 121 -7.83 4.66 1.23
CA LEU A 121 -7.98 3.21 1.18
C LEU A 121 -8.46 2.75 -0.19
N VAL A 122 -8.02 1.56 -0.56
CA VAL A 122 -8.52 0.81 -1.70
C VAL A 122 -8.94 -0.60 -1.26
N PHE A 123 -9.77 -1.27 -2.06
CA PHE A 123 -9.99 -2.70 -1.97
C PHE A 123 -9.67 -3.34 -3.32
N TYR A 124 -9.19 -4.59 -3.25
CA TYR A 124 -8.88 -5.37 -4.44
C TYR A 124 -10.06 -6.25 -4.82
N GLU A 125 -10.50 -6.14 -6.07
CA GLU A 125 -11.59 -6.92 -6.62
C GLU A 125 -11.35 -7.10 -8.13
N GLU A 126 -11.45 -8.33 -8.62
CA GLU A 126 -11.37 -8.67 -10.05
C GLU A 126 -10.16 -8.03 -10.76
N GLY A 127 -8.98 -8.08 -10.16
CA GLY A 127 -7.76 -7.53 -10.75
C GLY A 127 -7.61 -6.01 -10.67
N ARG A 128 -8.48 -5.32 -9.90
CA ARG A 128 -8.48 -3.87 -9.75
C ARG A 128 -8.42 -3.43 -8.29
N PHE A 129 -7.81 -2.28 -8.05
CA PHE A 129 -7.85 -1.59 -6.78
C PHE A 129 -8.85 -0.44 -6.88
N ASN A 130 -10.00 -0.63 -6.26
CA ASN A 130 -11.09 0.35 -6.25
C ASN A 130 -11.04 1.22 -4.99
N PRO A 131 -11.42 2.51 -5.04
CA PRO A 131 -11.49 3.37 -3.87
C PRO A 131 -12.38 2.77 -2.78
N ALA A 132 -11.89 2.78 -1.53
CA ALA A 132 -12.58 2.22 -0.37
C ALA A 132 -12.86 3.25 0.74
N GLY A 133 -12.68 4.54 0.44
CA GLY A 133 -12.87 5.63 1.39
C GLY A 133 -11.59 5.99 2.15
N PHE A 134 -11.77 6.54 3.34
CA PHE A 134 -10.70 7.19 4.10
C PHE A 134 -10.73 6.82 5.57
N VAL A 135 -9.57 6.94 6.22
CA VAL A 135 -9.43 6.85 7.68
C VAL A 135 -8.68 8.08 8.16
N HIS A 136 -9.10 8.70 9.28
CA HIS A 136 -8.29 9.74 9.93
C HIS A 136 -6.89 9.20 10.23
N LEU A 137 -5.87 10.02 10.06
CA LEU A 137 -4.52 9.63 10.49
C LEU A 137 -4.48 9.34 12.00
N ALA A 138 -5.26 10.05 12.80
CA ALA A 138 -5.41 9.80 14.23
C ALA A 138 -6.03 8.42 14.57
N CYS A 139 -6.88 7.88 13.70
CA CYS A 139 -7.51 6.56 13.87
C CYS A 139 -6.63 5.40 13.36
N ARG A 140 -5.41 5.66 12.92
CA ARG A 140 -4.55 4.65 12.29
C ARG A 140 -4.25 3.45 13.18
N ALA A 141 -3.94 3.72 14.46
CA ALA A 141 -3.56 2.68 15.40
C ALA A 141 -4.68 1.65 15.58
N ASP A 142 -5.90 2.13 15.78
CA ASP A 142 -7.06 1.24 15.96
C ASP A 142 -7.45 0.55 14.64
N TYR A 143 -7.46 1.30 13.52
CA TYR A 143 -7.86 0.73 12.23
C TYR A 143 -6.87 -0.32 11.73
N PHE A 144 -5.57 -0.09 11.88
CA PHE A 144 -4.52 -1.04 11.47
C PHE A 144 -4.00 -1.92 12.62
N GLU A 145 -4.69 -1.91 13.77
CA GLU A 145 -4.40 -2.79 14.91
C GLU A 145 -2.93 -2.70 15.38
N GLY A 146 -2.39 -1.47 15.39
CA GLY A 146 -1.01 -1.19 15.80
C GLY A 146 0.06 -1.53 14.76
N ALA A 147 -0.31 -1.98 13.55
CA ALA A 147 0.68 -2.27 12.51
C ALA A 147 1.41 -1.00 12.04
N ASP A 148 2.71 -1.14 11.72
CA ASP A 148 3.49 -0.06 11.12
C ASP A 148 3.00 0.22 9.69
N ILE A 149 2.52 1.44 9.47
CA ILE A 149 1.99 1.89 8.19
C ILE A 149 2.88 2.90 7.48
N LEU A 150 3.97 3.37 8.12
CA LEU A 150 4.73 4.52 7.63
C LEU A 150 5.33 4.27 6.25
N ALA A 151 6.01 3.14 6.07
CA ALA A 151 6.67 2.83 4.81
C ALA A 151 5.70 2.74 3.62
N PRO A 152 4.60 1.95 3.66
CA PRO A 152 3.62 1.94 2.58
C PRO A 152 2.89 3.28 2.41
N LEU A 153 2.65 4.02 3.49
CA LEU A 153 1.98 5.32 3.44
C LEU A 153 2.81 6.33 2.64
N LEU A 154 4.11 6.45 2.94
CA LEU A 154 5.03 7.33 2.23
C LEU A 154 5.24 6.88 0.78
N HIS A 155 5.34 5.58 0.53
CA HIS A 155 5.51 5.03 -0.82
C HIS A 155 4.36 5.42 -1.76
N PHE A 156 3.12 5.36 -1.27
CA PHE A 156 1.94 5.73 -2.05
C PHE A 156 1.55 7.21 -1.96
N SER A 157 2.42 8.04 -1.41
CA SER A 157 2.26 9.50 -1.31
C SER A 157 3.50 10.22 -1.85
N PRO A 158 3.88 10.01 -3.14
CA PRO A 158 5.12 10.54 -3.69
C PRO A 158 5.11 12.07 -3.83
N ASP A 159 3.93 12.68 -3.95
CA ASP A 159 3.77 14.10 -4.25
C ASP A 159 3.77 15.00 -2.99
N LEU A 160 3.95 14.41 -1.80
CA LEU A 160 4.07 15.17 -0.56
C LEU A 160 5.33 16.02 -0.55
N SER A 161 5.21 17.26 -0.08
CA SER A 161 6.36 18.11 0.22
C SER A 161 7.22 17.50 1.34
N GLU A 162 8.46 17.98 1.48
CA GLU A 162 9.33 17.53 2.58
C GLU A 162 8.73 17.81 3.96
N GLU A 163 8.06 18.95 4.10
CA GLU A 163 7.37 19.35 5.33
C GLU A 163 6.22 18.40 5.66
N GLU A 164 5.34 18.11 4.68
CA GLU A 164 4.24 17.18 4.84
C GLU A 164 4.71 15.76 5.14
N ARG A 165 5.81 15.34 4.50
CA ARG A 165 6.45 14.06 4.77
C ARG A 165 6.98 13.98 6.21
N ALA A 166 7.64 15.04 6.69
CA ALA A 166 8.13 15.12 8.05
C ALA A 166 6.99 15.14 9.08
N GLU A 167 5.86 15.78 8.77
CA GLU A 167 4.66 15.72 9.61
C GLU A 167 4.10 14.30 9.73
N LEU A 168 3.98 13.57 8.61
CA LEU A 168 3.51 12.18 8.64
C LEU A 168 4.44 11.28 9.44
N VAL A 169 5.75 11.45 9.29
CA VAL A 169 6.76 10.70 10.05
C VAL A 169 6.57 10.94 11.56
N ARG A 170 6.47 12.21 11.98
CA ARG A 170 6.20 12.54 13.39
C ARG A 170 4.88 11.95 13.87
N ALA A 171 3.79 12.19 13.13
CA ALA A 171 2.47 11.70 13.51
C ALA A 171 2.36 10.17 13.55
N CYS A 172 3.14 9.43 12.77
CA CYS A 172 3.20 7.97 12.82
C CYS A 172 4.18 7.45 13.87
N GLY A 173 5.24 8.22 14.20
CA GLY A 173 6.24 7.87 15.22
C GLY A 173 5.76 8.10 16.65
N ASP A 174 4.82 9.02 16.86
CA ASP A 174 4.17 9.26 18.14
C ASP A 174 3.11 8.17 18.42
N VAL A 175 3.56 6.93 18.55
CA VAL A 175 2.77 5.92 19.27
C VAL A 175 2.95 6.23 20.75
N ALA A 176 2.09 7.09 21.28
CA ALA A 176 1.97 7.23 22.72
C ALA A 176 1.71 5.83 23.28
N ASP A 177 2.54 5.37 24.21
CA ASP A 177 2.26 4.20 25.02
C ASP A 177 0.79 4.26 25.48
N PRO A 178 0.01 3.19 25.32
CA PRO A 178 -1.33 3.17 25.88
C PRO A 178 -1.23 3.47 27.38
N PRO A 179 -2.08 4.32 27.94
CA PRO A 179 -2.03 4.62 29.36
C PRO A 179 -2.14 3.30 30.14
N LEU A 180 -1.14 3.01 30.96
CA LEU A 180 -1.14 1.85 31.84
C LEU A 180 -2.46 1.85 32.62
N PRO A 181 -3.20 0.72 32.68
CA PRO A 181 -4.44 0.65 33.46
C PRO A 181 -4.14 1.05 34.89
N GLY A 182 -4.82 2.10 35.33
CA GLY A 182 -4.62 2.71 36.62
C GLY A 182 -4.66 1.67 37.76
N ARG A 183 -3.61 1.61 38.55
CA ARG A 183 -3.69 1.02 39.89
C ARG A 183 -4.74 1.81 40.63
N GLN A 184 -5.87 1.17 40.85
CA GLN A 184 -6.82 1.64 41.88
C GLN A 184 -6.17 1.40 43.23
N ALA A 185 -6.03 2.49 43.98
CA ALA A 185 -5.66 2.46 45.41
C ALA A 185 -6.87 2.07 46.25
#